data_2b98590856934eba57517690998f2703
#
_entry.id   2b98590856934eba57517690998f2703
#
_cell.length_a   1.000
_cell.length_b   1.000
_cell.length_c   1.000
_cell.angle_alpha   90.00
_cell.angle_beta   90.00
_cell.angle_gamma   90.00
#
_symmetry.space_group_name_H-M   'P 1'
#
loop_
_entity.id
_entity.type
_entity.pdbx_description
1 polymer ?
#
loop_
_entity_poly.entity_id
_entity_poly.type
_entity_poly.pdbx_seq_one_letter_code
_entity_poly.pdbx_strand_id
1 'polypeptide(L)'
;SWCGPCASEAPALKDLHERYGDRVEFLAINVTGAEFFGIDKVTEFVEKYEWQMPVLLDEKGEVSQEYKVYAFPITVLIDRNGVVNHVIHGEFDPEDLEKRLAKL
;
A
#
# COMPACT_ATOMS: atom_id res chain seq x y z
N SER A 1 -5.49 -7.13 6.06
CA SER A 1 -5.10 -8.54 6.00
C SER A 1 -6.22 -9.46 5.50
N TRP A 2 -7.47 -9.06 5.69
CA TRP A 2 -8.63 -9.82 5.20
C TRP A 2 -9.03 -9.47 3.77
N CYS A 3 -8.46 -8.44 3.22
CA CYS A 3 -8.84 -7.89 1.93
C CYS A 3 -8.32 -8.77 0.78
N GLY A 4 -9.22 -9.42 0.04
CA GLY A 4 -8.86 -10.28 -1.08
C GLY A 4 -8.07 -9.57 -2.18
N PRO A 5 -8.56 -8.42 -2.71
CA PRO A 5 -7.80 -7.66 -3.70
C PRO A 5 -6.44 -7.15 -3.20
N CYS A 6 -6.31 -6.86 -1.91
CA CYS A 6 -5.02 -6.49 -1.32
C CYS A 6 -4.03 -7.66 -1.39
N ALA A 7 -4.50 -8.86 -1.07
CA ALA A 7 -3.68 -10.07 -1.15
C ALA A 7 -3.31 -10.39 -2.60
N SER A 8 -4.22 -10.17 -3.53
CA SER A 8 -4.00 -10.39 -4.95
C SER A 8 -2.87 -9.53 -5.51
N GLU A 9 -2.77 -8.27 -5.10
CA GLU A 9 -1.72 -7.37 -5.57
C GLU A 9 -0.39 -7.46 -4.79
N ALA A 10 -0.39 -8.12 -3.64
CA ALA A 10 0.77 -8.15 -2.76
C ALA A 10 2.08 -8.66 -3.40
N PRO A 11 2.07 -9.73 -4.21
CA PRO A 11 3.30 -10.15 -4.89
C PRO A 11 3.84 -9.12 -5.89
N ALA A 12 2.95 -8.47 -6.63
CA ALA A 12 3.35 -7.42 -7.57
C ALA A 12 3.95 -6.21 -6.84
N LEU A 13 3.38 -5.85 -5.70
CA LEU A 13 3.90 -4.75 -4.90
C LEU A 13 5.28 -5.06 -4.34
N LYS A 14 5.50 -6.30 -3.90
CA LYS A 14 6.82 -6.77 -3.48
C LYS A 14 7.85 -6.60 -4.61
N ASP A 15 7.51 -7.06 -5.80
CA ASP A 15 8.38 -6.96 -6.97
C ASP A 15 8.71 -5.50 -7.32
N LEU A 16 7.71 -4.63 -7.34
CA LEU A 16 7.90 -3.21 -7.62
C LEU A 16 8.79 -2.55 -6.56
N HIS A 17 8.62 -2.91 -5.30
CA HIS A 17 9.46 -2.39 -4.23
C HIS A 17 10.93 -2.83 -4.41
N GLU A 18 11.16 -4.06 -4.80
CA GLU A 18 12.51 -4.55 -5.06
C GLU A 18 13.19 -3.78 -6.20
N ARG A 19 12.43 -3.41 -7.24
CA ARG A 19 12.98 -2.73 -8.41
C ARG A 19 13.04 -1.20 -8.28
N TYR A 20 12.13 -0.59 -7.53
CA TYR A 20 12.03 0.88 -7.45
C TYR A 20 12.28 1.45 -6.04
N GLY A 21 12.47 0.61 -5.03
CA GLY A 21 12.59 1.04 -3.64
C GLY A 21 13.79 1.92 -3.33
N ASP A 22 14.81 1.94 -4.18
CA ASP A 22 15.95 2.84 -4.06
C ASP A 22 15.70 4.25 -4.61
N ARG A 23 14.63 4.43 -5.38
CA ARG A 23 14.27 5.71 -6.00
C ARG A 23 12.93 6.25 -5.51
N VAL A 24 12.05 5.39 -5.05
CA VAL A 24 10.70 5.74 -4.59
C VAL A 24 10.52 5.15 -3.19
N GLU A 25 10.06 5.98 -2.25
CA GLU A 25 9.71 5.49 -0.91
C GLU A 25 8.37 4.76 -0.97
N PHE A 26 8.34 3.53 -0.47
CA PHE A 26 7.13 2.73 -0.38
C PHE A 26 6.70 2.66 1.08
N LEU A 27 5.47 3.07 1.36
CA LEU A 27 4.88 2.98 2.69
C LEU A 27 3.58 2.19 2.60
N ALA A 28 3.53 1.06 3.26
CA ALA A 28 2.30 0.28 3.37
C ALA A 28 1.60 0.67 4.67
N ILE A 29 0.37 1.18 4.56
CA ILE A 29 -0.36 1.66 5.72
C ILE A 29 -1.53 0.73 6.00
N ASN A 30 -1.54 0.12 7.18
CA ASN A 30 -2.62 -0.72 7.64
C ASN A 30 -3.66 0.13 8.37
N VAL A 31 -4.91 0.03 7.93
CA VAL A 31 -6.03 0.65 8.65
C VAL A 31 -6.43 -0.30 9.77
N THR A 32 -5.78 -0.14 10.92
CA THR A 32 -5.83 -1.09 12.02
C THR A 32 -7.24 -1.30 12.55
N GLY A 33 -8.05 -0.24 12.57
CA GLY A 33 -9.45 -0.33 12.98
C GLY A 33 -10.32 -1.22 12.09
N ALA A 34 -9.87 -1.52 10.87
CA ALA A 34 -10.58 -2.42 9.96
C ALA A 34 -10.11 -3.87 10.06
N GLU A 35 -9.13 -4.18 10.90
CA GLU A 35 -8.68 -5.56 11.14
C GLU A 35 -9.64 -6.28 12.07
N PHE A 36 -10.22 -7.37 11.59
CA PHE A 36 -11.18 -8.14 12.39
C PHE A 36 -10.49 -9.08 13.40
N PHE A 37 -9.23 -9.44 13.17
CA PHE A 37 -8.53 -10.46 13.94
C PHE A 37 -7.27 -9.94 14.63
N GLY A 38 -7.08 -8.62 14.66
CA GLY A 38 -5.99 -7.97 15.37
C GLY A 38 -4.70 -7.82 14.57
N ILE A 39 -3.71 -7.21 15.22
CA ILE A 39 -2.40 -6.88 14.61
C ILE A 39 -1.62 -8.12 14.18
N ASP A 40 -1.79 -9.24 14.85
CA ASP A 40 -1.09 -10.49 14.51
C ASP A 40 -1.33 -10.91 13.06
N LYS A 41 -2.53 -10.60 12.53
CA LYS A 41 -2.85 -10.90 11.13
C LYS A 41 -2.12 -10.01 10.16
N VAL A 42 -1.79 -8.79 10.56
CA VAL A 42 -0.95 -7.89 9.77
C VAL A 42 0.46 -8.47 9.64
N THR A 43 1.03 -8.92 10.75
CA THR A 43 2.35 -9.55 10.77
C THR A 43 2.37 -10.80 9.90
N GLU A 44 1.35 -11.65 10.01
CA GLU A 44 1.22 -12.87 9.19
C GLU A 44 1.17 -12.52 7.69
N PHE A 45 0.43 -11.48 7.33
CA PHE A 45 0.32 -11.02 5.94
C PHE A 45 1.69 -10.58 5.40
N VAL A 46 2.39 -9.73 6.16
CA VAL A 46 3.71 -9.22 5.76
C VAL A 46 4.71 -10.38 5.59
N GLU A 47 4.71 -11.34 6.50
CA GLU A 47 5.59 -12.51 6.43
C GLU A 47 5.24 -13.40 5.24
N LYS A 48 3.95 -13.64 5.03
CA LYS A 48 3.47 -14.49 3.93
C LYS A 48 3.91 -13.97 2.56
N TYR A 49 3.82 -12.66 2.36
CA TYR A 49 4.17 -12.04 1.08
C TYR A 49 5.60 -11.49 1.05
N GLU A 50 6.36 -11.71 2.13
CA GLU A 50 7.78 -11.35 2.21
C GLU A 50 8.05 -9.88 1.90
N TRP A 51 7.19 -8.97 2.39
CA TRP A 51 7.35 -7.54 2.21
C TRP A 51 8.53 -7.00 3.03
N GLN A 52 9.39 -6.22 2.39
CA GLN A 52 10.51 -5.54 3.03
C GLN A 52 10.26 -4.04 3.22
N MET A 53 9.18 -3.52 2.65
CA MET A 53 8.82 -2.11 2.80
C MET A 53 8.30 -1.82 4.21
N PRO A 54 8.42 -0.57 4.70
CA PRO A 54 7.84 -0.20 5.97
C PRO A 54 6.33 -0.39 5.97
N VAL A 55 5.83 -0.99 7.06
CA VAL A 55 4.39 -1.18 7.28
C VAL A 55 4.01 -0.37 8.51
N LEU A 56 3.15 0.60 8.31
CA LEU A 56 2.72 1.53 9.35
C LEU A 56 1.29 1.20 9.78
N LEU A 57 1.00 1.42 11.04
CA LEU A 57 -0.32 1.13 11.61
C LEU A 57 -1.08 2.43 11.82
N ASP A 58 -2.18 2.62 11.11
CA ASP A 58 -3.08 3.76 11.28
C ASP A 58 -4.14 3.39 12.33
N GLU A 59 -3.70 3.30 13.59
CA GLU A 59 -4.52 2.78 14.68
C GLU A 59 -5.79 3.58 14.93
N LYS A 60 -5.73 4.90 14.78
CA LYS A 60 -6.85 5.81 15.03
C LYS A 60 -7.61 6.20 13.77
N GLY A 61 -7.16 5.72 12.61
CA GLY A 61 -7.80 6.05 11.34
C GLY A 61 -7.58 7.48 10.86
N GLU A 62 -6.62 8.20 11.43
CA GLU A 62 -6.36 9.59 11.07
C GLU A 62 -5.86 9.73 9.64
N VAL A 63 -4.91 8.88 9.24
CA VAL A 63 -4.36 8.91 7.88
C VAL A 63 -5.41 8.48 6.87
N SER A 64 -6.15 7.42 7.15
CA SER A 64 -7.19 6.95 6.25
C SER A 64 -8.29 7.99 6.04
N GLN A 65 -8.64 8.75 7.08
CA GLN A 65 -9.60 9.84 6.95
C GLN A 65 -9.04 10.98 6.10
N GLU A 66 -7.79 11.33 6.32
CA GLU A 66 -7.12 12.42 5.57
C GLU A 66 -7.08 12.11 4.07
N TYR A 67 -6.79 10.86 3.70
CA TYR A 67 -6.76 10.43 2.31
C TYR A 67 -8.12 9.94 1.79
N LYS A 68 -9.17 10.01 2.60
CA LYS A 68 -10.55 9.61 2.24
C LYS A 68 -10.62 8.17 1.77
N VAL A 69 -10.01 7.28 2.55
CA VAL A 69 -9.99 5.84 2.26
C VAL A 69 -11.27 5.21 2.78
N TYR A 70 -12.16 4.84 1.88
CA TYR A 70 -13.45 4.23 2.21
C TYR A 70 -13.56 2.76 1.79
N ALA A 71 -12.59 2.28 1.02
CA ALA A 71 -12.54 0.90 0.55
C ALA A 71 -11.07 0.51 0.33
N PHE A 72 -10.79 -0.76 0.22
CA PHE A 72 -9.43 -1.28 0.09
C PHE A 72 -9.29 -2.13 -1.17
N PRO A 73 -8.10 -2.13 -1.79
CA PRO A 73 -6.94 -1.30 -1.50
C PRO A 73 -7.04 0.08 -2.14
N ILE A 74 -6.24 1.02 -1.64
CA ILE A 74 -6.04 2.32 -2.28
C ILE A 74 -4.53 2.56 -2.37
N THR A 75 -4.08 3.02 -3.53
CA THR A 75 -2.69 3.39 -3.76
C THR A 75 -2.62 4.87 -4.08
N VAL A 76 -1.78 5.60 -3.35
CA VAL A 76 -1.59 7.04 -3.54
C VAL A 76 -0.16 7.28 -4.00
N LEU A 77 -0.01 7.98 -5.12
CA LEU A 77 1.29 8.37 -5.66
C LEU A 77 1.53 9.84 -5.34
N ILE A 78 2.64 10.11 -4.66
CA ILE A 78 3.02 11.45 -4.24
C ILE A 78 4.32 11.82 -4.95
N ASP A 79 4.37 12.98 -5.58
CA ASP A 79 5.55 13.43 -6.31
C ASP A 79 6.62 14.03 -5.38
N ARG A 80 7.74 14.45 -5.95
CA ARG A 80 8.88 14.99 -5.20
C ARG A 80 8.57 16.28 -4.46
N ASN A 81 7.51 16.97 -4.86
CA ASN A 81 7.07 18.21 -4.21
C ASN A 81 6.06 17.97 -3.09
N GLY A 82 5.76 16.71 -2.79
CA GLY A 82 4.77 16.35 -1.78
C GLY A 82 3.33 16.49 -2.25
N VAL A 83 3.11 16.56 -3.54
CA VAL A 83 1.76 16.71 -4.12
C VAL A 83 1.27 15.37 -4.61
N VAL A 84 0.01 15.06 -4.33
CA VAL A 84 -0.63 13.82 -4.81
C VAL A 84 -0.72 13.88 -6.33
N ASN A 85 0.00 12.95 -6.97
CA ASN A 85 0.06 12.85 -8.43
C ASN A 85 -1.10 12.02 -8.97
N HIS A 86 -1.43 10.92 -8.30
CA HIS A 86 -2.48 10.02 -8.75
C HIS A 86 -2.98 9.16 -7.60
N VAL A 87 -4.26 8.79 -7.66
CA VAL A 87 -4.88 7.86 -6.69
C VAL A 87 -5.49 6.70 -7.47
N ILE A 88 -5.15 5.48 -7.08
CA ILE A 88 -5.71 4.27 -7.67
C ILE A 88 -6.68 3.66 -6.69
N HIS A 89 -7.96 3.58 -7.06
CA HIS A 89 -9.00 2.95 -6.26
C HIS A 89 -9.14 1.50 -6.65
N GLY A 90 -8.99 0.60 -5.67
CA GLY A 90 -9.01 -0.83 -5.91
C GLY A 90 -7.65 -1.38 -6.31
N GLU A 91 -7.64 -2.65 -6.71
CA GLU A 91 -6.40 -3.33 -7.12
C GLU A 91 -5.74 -2.62 -8.29
N PHE A 92 -4.43 -2.37 -8.18
CA PHE A 92 -3.71 -1.71 -9.27
C PHE A 92 -3.35 -2.70 -10.38
N ASP A 93 -3.20 -2.17 -11.60
CA ASP A 93 -2.58 -2.90 -12.70
C ASP A 93 -1.07 -2.73 -12.58
N PRO A 94 -0.30 -3.83 -12.46
CA PRO A 94 1.15 -3.75 -12.27
C PRO A 94 1.88 -2.97 -13.35
N GLU A 95 1.49 -3.12 -14.61
CA GLU A 95 2.12 -2.39 -15.71
C GLU A 95 1.84 -0.89 -15.67
N ASP A 96 0.61 -0.52 -15.34
CA ASP A 96 0.23 0.88 -15.18
C ASP A 96 0.98 1.53 -14.02
N LEU A 97 1.02 0.85 -12.87
CA LEU A 97 1.71 1.38 -11.69
C LEU A 97 3.20 1.53 -11.98
N GLU A 98 3.82 0.55 -12.64
CA GLU A 98 5.24 0.65 -12.98
C GLU A 98 5.54 1.86 -13.86
N LYS A 99 4.70 2.11 -14.86
CA LYS A 99 4.86 3.29 -15.73
C LYS A 99 4.77 4.59 -14.94
N ARG A 100 3.86 4.66 -13.97
CA ARG A 100 3.70 5.84 -13.12
C ARG A 100 4.88 6.02 -12.17
N LEU A 101 5.40 4.93 -11.60
CA LEU A 101 6.58 4.99 -10.73
C LEU A 101 7.80 5.49 -11.49
N ALA A 102 7.97 5.06 -12.73
CA ALA A 102 9.10 5.48 -13.55
C ALA A 102 9.10 6.98 -13.86
N LYS A 103 7.95 7.64 -13.76
CA LYS A 103 7.78 9.08 -14.05
C LYS A 103 7.76 9.95 -12.80
N LEU A 104 7.76 9.38 -11.62
CA LEU A 104 7.69 10.17 -10.37
C LEU A 104 8.93 11.04 -10.14
#